data_0816e0a9c130f537f00140477546dbcf
#
_entry.id   0816e0a9c130f537f00140477546dbcf
#
_cell.length_a   1.000
_cell.length_b   1.000
_cell.length_c   1.000
_cell.angle_alpha   90.00
_cell.angle_beta   90.00
_cell.angle_gamma   90.00
#
_symmetry.space_group_name_H-M   'P 1'
#
loop_
_entity.id
_entity.type
_entity.pdbx_description
1 polymer ?
#
loop_
_entity_poly.entity_id
_entity_poly.type
_entity_poly.pdbx_seq_one_letter_code
_entity_poly.pdbx_strand_id
1 'polypeptide(L)'
;GAEMTMMENRFVPARFKDGYGPVGAWFLLFKAKATNYKGEDYCATNRAMLKPYEDRGYAKGHVIPTCLRNHMMLREMREGRGPIFMDTKTALLTSFATMTPAQQKHLEAEAWEDFLDMCVGQANLWAATNCAPEERGSEIMPTEPYLLGSHSGCCGIWASGPDEEWVPEDYKVRAENGKVYNRMTTVMGLWTCADGVGASGHKFSSGSHAEGRIAGKAMVRWVVDHKDFKPALKVKAADLVKEIYQPWYTFEQFKKASTAPEINPNYITPKNFMMRLTKCTDEYGGGCSTLYMTSKALLNTGFWLLGMMEEDSKKLAARDLHELMRCWEQFHRLWTVRLHMQHIAADTQPSPDPAE
;
A
#
# COMPACT_ATOMS: atom_id res chain seq x y z
N GLY A 1 12.84 -5.18 15.64
CA GLY A 1 14.21 -4.72 15.68
C GLY A 1 14.87 -4.66 14.30
N ALA A 2 14.21 -5.17 13.23
CA ALA A 2 14.75 -5.01 11.89
C ALA A 2 14.55 -3.56 11.42
N GLU A 3 15.53 -3.04 10.68
CA GLU A 3 15.43 -1.72 10.06
C GLU A 3 14.39 -1.73 8.93
N MET A 4 13.75 -0.57 8.77
CA MET A 4 12.79 -0.31 7.69
C MET A 4 13.41 0.71 6.72
N THR A 5 12.99 0.66 5.46
CA THR A 5 13.47 1.59 4.45
C THR A 5 12.34 2.12 3.59
N MET A 6 12.50 3.35 3.12
CA MET A 6 11.60 4.03 2.19
C MET A 6 10.13 4.06 2.64
N MET A 7 9.90 4.15 3.95
CA MET A 7 8.55 4.08 4.52
C MET A 7 7.67 5.29 4.14
N GLU A 8 8.26 6.38 3.64
CA GLU A 8 7.55 7.53 3.06
C GLU A 8 6.88 7.20 1.73
N ASN A 9 7.34 6.17 1.04
CA ASN A 9 6.78 5.78 -0.26
C ASN A 9 5.37 5.19 -0.12
N ARG A 10 4.49 5.60 -1.02
CA ARG A 10 3.10 5.19 -1.06
C ARG A 10 2.70 4.84 -2.48
N PHE A 11 1.91 3.80 -2.62
CA PHE A 11 1.20 3.53 -3.87
C PHE A 11 -0.21 4.10 -3.79
N VAL A 12 -0.56 4.96 -4.73
CA VAL A 12 -1.84 5.67 -4.77
C VAL A 12 -2.54 5.34 -6.08
N PRO A 13 -3.29 4.23 -6.15
CA PRO A 13 -4.00 3.83 -7.37
C PRO A 13 -5.32 4.57 -7.52
N ALA A 14 -5.86 4.56 -8.74
CA ALA A 14 -7.28 4.78 -8.96
C ALA A 14 -8.03 3.45 -8.87
N ARG A 15 -9.29 3.50 -8.45
CA ARG A 15 -10.19 2.34 -8.37
C ARG A 15 -11.53 2.64 -9.00
N PHE A 16 -12.30 1.61 -9.33
CA PHE A 16 -13.71 1.77 -9.64
C PHE A 16 -14.47 2.23 -8.39
N LYS A 17 -15.37 3.18 -8.54
CA LYS A 17 -16.12 3.73 -7.41
C LYS A 17 -17.04 2.70 -6.77
N ASP A 18 -17.82 2.02 -7.58
CA ASP A 18 -18.86 1.09 -7.16
C ASP A 18 -18.37 -0.37 -7.13
N GLY A 19 -17.07 -0.58 -7.14
CA GLY A 19 -16.50 -1.90 -7.21
C GLY A 19 -15.17 -2.04 -6.53
N TYR A 20 -14.54 -3.15 -6.81
CA TYR A 20 -13.30 -3.54 -6.22
C TYR A 20 -12.28 -3.79 -7.32
N GLY A 21 -11.17 -3.13 -7.26
CA GLY A 21 -10.06 -3.45 -8.09
C GLY A 21 -9.41 -2.26 -8.80
N PRO A 22 -8.15 -2.44 -9.16
CA PRO A 22 -7.37 -1.43 -9.86
C PRO A 22 -7.88 -1.25 -11.30
N VAL A 23 -7.83 -0.02 -11.76
CA VAL A 23 -8.20 0.32 -13.15
C VAL A 23 -7.01 0.20 -14.11
N GLY A 24 -5.86 -0.26 -13.61
CA GLY A 24 -4.58 -0.23 -14.34
C GLY A 24 -4.59 -1.02 -15.65
N ALA A 25 -5.23 -2.20 -15.67
CA ALA A 25 -5.32 -3.04 -16.85
C ALA A 25 -5.96 -2.28 -18.04
N TRP A 26 -7.05 -1.59 -17.79
CA TRP A 26 -7.73 -0.80 -18.83
C TRP A 26 -6.90 0.38 -19.34
N PHE A 27 -6.17 1.05 -18.46
CA PHE A 27 -5.27 2.13 -18.88
C PHE A 27 -4.10 1.62 -19.73
N LEU A 28 -3.56 0.46 -19.41
CA LEU A 28 -2.42 -0.12 -20.09
C LEU A 28 -2.81 -0.80 -21.40
N LEU A 29 -3.80 -1.69 -21.37
CA LEU A 29 -4.18 -2.52 -22.52
C LEU A 29 -4.94 -1.75 -23.57
N PHE A 30 -5.90 -0.93 -23.16
CA PHE A 30 -6.76 -0.18 -24.09
C PHE A 30 -6.34 1.28 -24.24
N LYS A 31 -5.29 1.74 -23.57
CA LYS A 31 -4.91 3.16 -23.53
C LYS A 31 -6.09 4.06 -23.15
N ALA A 32 -7.01 3.53 -22.35
CA ALA A 32 -8.18 4.26 -21.88
C ALA A 32 -7.75 5.53 -21.16
N LYS A 33 -8.48 6.62 -21.38
CA LYS A 33 -8.28 7.87 -20.67
C LYS A 33 -9.31 8.01 -19.58
N ALA A 34 -8.94 8.74 -18.53
CA ALA A 34 -9.90 9.16 -17.54
C ALA A 34 -10.40 10.56 -17.91
N THR A 35 -11.72 10.72 -17.95
CA THR A 35 -12.38 11.96 -18.33
C THR A 35 -13.22 12.51 -17.19
N ASN A 36 -13.33 13.84 -17.10
CA ASN A 36 -14.26 14.50 -16.21
C ASN A 36 -15.70 14.40 -16.75
N TYR A 37 -16.68 14.97 -16.05
CA TYR A 37 -18.09 14.92 -16.45
C TYR A 37 -18.38 15.58 -17.80
N LYS A 38 -17.48 16.43 -18.30
CA LYS A 38 -17.58 17.06 -19.64
C LYS A 38 -16.97 16.21 -20.74
N GLY A 39 -16.40 15.05 -20.44
CA GLY A 39 -15.68 14.22 -21.38
C GLY A 39 -14.25 14.69 -21.69
N GLU A 40 -13.72 15.64 -20.93
CA GLU A 40 -12.36 16.15 -21.09
C GLU A 40 -11.35 15.25 -20.37
N ASP A 41 -10.23 14.94 -21.02
CA ASP A 41 -9.09 14.26 -20.38
C ASP A 41 -8.51 15.18 -19.28
N TYR A 42 -8.77 14.86 -18.02
CA TYR A 42 -8.37 15.72 -16.92
C TYR A 42 -6.85 15.80 -16.74
N CYS A 43 -6.10 14.82 -17.19
CA CYS A 43 -4.64 14.90 -17.20
C CYS A 43 -4.14 15.92 -18.21
N ALA A 44 -4.81 16.03 -19.36
CA ALA A 44 -4.49 17.03 -20.36
C ALA A 44 -4.89 18.44 -19.90
N THR A 45 -6.09 18.60 -19.35
CA THR A 45 -6.58 19.90 -18.86
C THR A 45 -5.77 20.45 -17.67
N ASN A 46 -5.20 19.57 -16.86
CA ASN A 46 -4.35 19.94 -15.70
C ASN A 46 -2.84 19.86 -15.99
N ARG A 47 -2.43 19.75 -17.25
CA ARG A 47 -1.01 19.58 -17.59
C ARG A 47 -0.10 20.67 -17.03
N ALA A 48 -0.58 21.91 -16.99
CA ALA A 48 0.18 23.04 -16.45
C ALA A 48 0.58 22.85 -14.97
N MET A 49 -0.23 22.13 -14.22
CA MET A 49 0.03 21.82 -12.81
C MET A 49 1.27 20.92 -12.62
N LEU A 50 1.65 20.17 -13.64
CA LEU A 50 2.82 19.29 -13.56
C LEU A 50 4.15 20.02 -13.75
N LYS A 51 4.13 21.25 -14.29
CA LYS A 51 5.35 22.00 -14.60
C LYS A 51 6.32 22.14 -13.42
N PRO A 52 5.89 22.53 -12.19
CA PRO A 52 6.79 22.61 -11.04
C PRO A 52 7.41 21.27 -10.68
N TYR A 53 6.67 20.17 -10.85
CA TYR A 53 7.17 18.82 -10.60
C TYR A 53 8.15 18.35 -11.68
N GLU A 54 7.87 18.66 -12.95
CA GLU A 54 8.76 18.38 -14.07
C GLU A 54 10.10 19.11 -13.93
N ASP A 55 10.09 20.36 -13.47
CA ASP A 55 11.29 21.17 -13.25
C ASP A 55 12.20 20.59 -12.18
N ARG A 56 11.63 19.88 -11.20
CA ARG A 56 12.38 19.12 -10.17
C ARG A 56 12.74 17.69 -10.59
N GLY A 57 12.40 17.28 -11.81
CA GLY A 57 12.74 15.97 -12.35
C GLY A 57 11.70 14.89 -12.15
N TYR A 58 10.55 15.20 -11.54
CA TYR A 58 9.40 14.31 -11.49
C TYR A 58 8.57 14.39 -12.79
N ALA A 59 7.77 13.37 -13.07
CA ALA A 59 6.86 13.34 -14.22
C ALA A 59 7.51 13.64 -15.59
N LYS A 60 8.76 13.27 -15.78
CA LYS A 60 9.47 13.45 -17.06
C LYS A 60 8.87 12.61 -18.17
N GLY A 61 8.72 13.22 -19.35
CA GLY A 61 8.21 12.55 -20.55
C GLY A 61 6.72 12.30 -20.51
N HIS A 62 6.28 11.12 -20.96
CA HIS A 62 4.86 10.78 -21.09
C HIS A 62 4.28 10.08 -19.83
N VAL A 63 5.11 9.75 -18.88
CA VAL A 63 4.68 9.02 -17.66
C VAL A 63 4.41 10.01 -16.54
N ILE A 64 3.15 10.07 -16.11
CA ILE A 64 2.73 10.84 -14.94
C ILE A 64 2.69 9.86 -13.76
N PRO A 65 3.44 10.10 -12.67
CA PRO A 65 3.35 9.29 -11.46
C PRO A 65 1.91 9.16 -10.95
N THR A 66 1.53 8.01 -10.43
CA THR A 66 0.16 7.72 -9.99
C THR A 66 -0.32 8.69 -8.90
N CYS A 67 0.56 9.09 -7.99
CA CYS A 67 0.24 10.08 -6.96
C CYS A 67 -0.16 11.44 -7.57
N LEU A 68 0.59 11.96 -8.54
CA LEU A 68 0.26 13.21 -9.21
C LEU A 68 -1.01 13.09 -10.06
N ARG A 69 -1.23 11.94 -10.72
CA ARG A 69 -2.47 11.68 -11.45
C ARG A 69 -3.69 11.70 -10.54
N ASN A 70 -3.60 11.06 -9.40
CA ASN A 70 -4.70 11.04 -8.44
C ASN A 70 -4.87 12.38 -7.71
N HIS A 71 -3.80 13.11 -7.49
CA HIS A 71 -3.87 14.49 -6.99
C HIS A 71 -4.66 15.40 -7.96
N MET A 72 -4.36 15.33 -9.26
CA MET A 72 -5.14 16.03 -10.29
C MET A 72 -6.61 15.59 -10.29
N MET A 73 -6.88 14.29 -10.15
CA MET A 73 -8.25 13.76 -10.08
C MET A 73 -9.03 14.34 -8.89
N LEU A 74 -8.43 14.40 -7.71
CA LEU A 74 -9.05 15.00 -6.53
C LEU A 74 -9.31 16.49 -6.72
N ARG A 75 -8.40 17.21 -7.35
CA ARG A 75 -8.62 18.63 -7.69
C ARG A 75 -9.80 18.82 -8.65
N GLU A 76 -9.89 18.02 -9.72
CA GLU A 76 -11.05 18.03 -10.64
C GLU A 76 -12.37 17.85 -9.87
N MET A 77 -12.41 16.88 -8.97
CA MET A 77 -13.59 16.61 -8.15
C MET A 77 -13.93 17.77 -7.23
N ARG A 78 -12.94 18.36 -6.55
CA ARG A 78 -13.13 19.51 -5.63
C ARG A 78 -13.56 20.78 -6.35
N GLU A 79 -13.11 20.98 -7.57
CA GLU A 79 -13.50 22.12 -8.40
C GLU A 79 -14.85 21.92 -9.12
N GLY A 80 -15.59 20.84 -8.77
CA GLY A 80 -16.94 20.55 -9.27
C GLY A 80 -16.96 19.98 -10.69
N ARG A 81 -15.85 19.48 -11.21
CA ARG A 81 -15.76 18.83 -12.52
C ARG A 81 -15.79 17.29 -12.45
N GLY A 82 -16.02 16.72 -11.27
CA GLY A 82 -16.36 15.31 -11.11
C GLY A 82 -17.81 15.04 -11.50
N PRO A 83 -18.21 13.74 -11.63
CA PRO A 83 -17.40 12.54 -11.43
C PRO A 83 -16.37 12.32 -12.54
N ILE A 84 -15.41 11.41 -12.27
CA ILE A 84 -14.39 11.01 -13.24
C ILE A 84 -14.74 9.65 -13.78
N PHE A 85 -14.65 9.48 -15.09
CA PHE A 85 -14.95 8.23 -15.77
C PHE A 85 -13.73 7.68 -16.48
N MET A 86 -13.58 6.37 -16.50
CA MET A 86 -12.67 5.70 -17.41
C MET A 86 -13.38 5.57 -18.78
N ASP A 87 -12.86 6.24 -19.79
CA ASP A 87 -13.42 6.23 -21.14
C ASP A 87 -12.95 4.99 -21.92
N THR A 88 -13.52 3.86 -21.58
CA THR A 88 -13.22 2.57 -22.22
C THR A 88 -13.79 2.50 -23.64
N LYS A 89 -14.97 3.09 -23.88
CA LYS A 89 -15.60 3.11 -25.19
C LYS A 89 -14.74 3.76 -26.27
N THR A 90 -14.28 5.00 -26.05
CA THR A 90 -13.44 5.71 -27.03
C THR A 90 -12.11 4.99 -27.23
N ALA A 91 -11.54 4.44 -26.18
CA ALA A 91 -10.30 3.68 -26.27
C ALA A 91 -10.44 2.44 -27.15
N LEU A 92 -11.49 1.66 -26.93
CA LEU A 92 -11.78 0.46 -27.73
C LEU A 92 -12.04 0.80 -29.19
N LEU A 93 -12.93 1.75 -29.47
CA LEU A 93 -13.23 2.18 -30.83
C LEU A 93 -11.98 2.70 -31.56
N THR A 94 -11.12 3.45 -30.87
CA THR A 94 -9.86 3.94 -31.44
C THR A 94 -8.90 2.78 -31.74
N SER A 95 -8.80 1.82 -30.84
CA SER A 95 -7.93 0.65 -31.03
C SER A 95 -8.44 -0.24 -32.17
N PHE A 96 -9.74 -0.41 -32.28
CA PHE A 96 -10.35 -1.26 -33.30
C PHE A 96 -10.32 -0.67 -34.70
N ALA A 97 -10.25 0.66 -34.84
CA ALA A 97 -10.31 1.34 -36.13
C ALA A 97 -9.27 0.86 -37.15
N THR A 98 -8.14 0.33 -36.70
CA THR A 98 -7.04 -0.16 -37.55
C THR A 98 -6.89 -1.68 -37.53
N MET A 99 -7.77 -2.41 -36.86
CA MET A 99 -7.67 -3.84 -36.64
C MET A 99 -8.66 -4.63 -37.48
N THR A 100 -8.25 -5.80 -37.93
CA THR A 100 -9.16 -6.79 -38.48
C THR A 100 -10.08 -7.37 -37.40
N PRO A 101 -11.25 -7.93 -37.73
CA PRO A 101 -12.14 -8.54 -36.75
C PRO A 101 -11.47 -9.63 -35.88
N ALA A 102 -10.54 -10.40 -36.45
CA ALA A 102 -9.78 -11.41 -35.72
C ALA A 102 -8.84 -10.78 -34.68
N GLN A 103 -8.15 -9.68 -35.04
CA GLN A 103 -7.29 -8.93 -34.12
C GLN A 103 -8.09 -8.25 -33.01
N GLN A 104 -9.26 -7.69 -33.34
CA GLN A 104 -10.17 -7.10 -32.34
C GLN A 104 -10.57 -8.14 -31.29
N LYS A 105 -11.06 -9.31 -31.77
CA LYS A 105 -11.46 -10.42 -30.87
C LYS A 105 -10.30 -10.92 -30.01
N HIS A 106 -9.09 -10.98 -30.55
CA HIS A 106 -7.91 -11.40 -29.81
C HIS A 106 -7.56 -10.38 -28.71
N LEU A 107 -7.52 -9.09 -29.04
CA LEU A 107 -7.26 -8.02 -28.07
C LEU A 107 -8.31 -7.96 -26.95
N GLU A 108 -9.58 -8.13 -27.29
CA GLU A 108 -10.67 -8.21 -26.30
C GLU A 108 -10.47 -9.39 -25.36
N ALA A 109 -10.15 -10.58 -25.90
CA ALA A 109 -9.96 -11.77 -25.10
C ALA A 109 -8.78 -11.60 -24.12
N GLU A 110 -7.64 -11.11 -24.58
CA GLU A 110 -6.47 -10.85 -23.72
C GLU A 110 -6.80 -9.82 -22.63
N ALA A 111 -7.47 -8.74 -22.98
CA ALA A 111 -7.83 -7.71 -22.02
C ALA A 111 -8.86 -8.20 -20.98
N TRP A 112 -9.83 -9.02 -21.40
CA TRP A 112 -10.77 -9.63 -20.47
C TRP A 112 -10.10 -10.68 -19.57
N GLU A 113 -9.16 -11.47 -20.08
CA GLU A 113 -8.38 -12.42 -19.29
C GLU A 113 -7.61 -11.70 -18.18
N ASP A 114 -6.81 -10.69 -18.53
CA ASP A 114 -6.06 -9.89 -17.57
C ASP A 114 -6.98 -9.15 -16.58
N PHE A 115 -8.11 -8.65 -17.04
CA PHE A 115 -9.06 -7.94 -16.19
C PHE A 115 -9.75 -8.89 -15.21
N LEU A 116 -10.15 -10.07 -15.64
CA LEU A 116 -10.79 -11.07 -14.79
C LEU A 116 -9.85 -11.61 -13.74
N ASP A 117 -8.57 -11.77 -14.06
CA ASP A 117 -7.56 -12.19 -13.07
C ASP A 117 -7.43 -11.20 -11.91
N MET A 118 -7.62 -9.91 -12.18
CA MET A 118 -7.41 -8.84 -11.19
C MET A 118 -8.71 -8.27 -10.63
N CYS A 119 -9.80 -8.30 -11.37
CA CYS A 119 -11.02 -7.53 -11.10
C CYS A 119 -12.31 -8.35 -11.29
N VAL A 120 -12.30 -9.63 -10.96
CA VAL A 120 -13.51 -10.49 -11.08
C VAL A 120 -14.73 -9.92 -10.36
N GLY A 121 -14.53 -9.28 -9.22
CA GLY A 121 -15.62 -8.61 -8.49
C GLY A 121 -16.24 -7.46 -9.29
N GLN A 122 -15.42 -6.69 -10.02
CA GLN A 122 -15.90 -5.61 -10.88
C GLN A 122 -16.66 -6.15 -12.10
N ALA A 123 -16.18 -7.22 -12.72
CA ALA A 123 -16.87 -7.86 -13.83
C ALA A 123 -18.26 -8.36 -13.41
N ASN A 124 -18.37 -8.97 -12.24
CA ASN A 124 -19.66 -9.40 -11.67
C ASN A 124 -20.59 -8.21 -11.39
N LEU A 125 -20.07 -7.10 -10.90
CA LEU A 125 -20.87 -5.90 -10.67
C LEU A 125 -21.36 -5.29 -12.00
N TRP A 126 -20.52 -5.23 -13.02
CA TRP A 126 -20.92 -4.79 -14.34
C TRP A 126 -22.03 -5.67 -14.93
N ALA A 127 -21.88 -6.98 -14.84
CA ALA A 127 -22.93 -7.92 -15.25
C ALA A 127 -24.25 -7.71 -14.48
N ALA A 128 -24.17 -7.53 -13.16
CA ALA A 128 -25.34 -7.32 -12.31
C ALA A 128 -26.03 -5.96 -12.57
N THR A 129 -25.30 -4.95 -13.00
CA THR A 129 -25.81 -3.60 -13.30
C THR A 129 -26.05 -3.36 -14.78
N ASN A 130 -25.90 -4.39 -15.61
CA ASN A 130 -25.98 -4.32 -17.07
C ASN A 130 -25.13 -3.19 -17.65
N CYS A 131 -23.88 -3.13 -17.19
CA CYS A 131 -22.90 -2.15 -17.65
C CYS A 131 -21.90 -2.83 -18.58
N ALA A 132 -21.93 -2.44 -19.84
CA ALA A 132 -20.96 -2.86 -20.85
C ALA A 132 -19.87 -1.78 -20.96
N PRO A 133 -18.60 -2.09 -20.63
CA PRO A 133 -17.50 -1.10 -20.69
C PRO A 133 -17.21 -0.61 -22.10
N GLU A 134 -17.56 -1.37 -23.13
CA GLU A 134 -17.49 -0.98 -24.54
C GLU A 134 -18.56 0.06 -24.95
N GLU A 135 -19.62 0.20 -24.18
CA GLU A 135 -20.71 1.12 -24.44
C GLU A 135 -20.61 2.41 -23.64
N ARG A 136 -20.12 2.31 -22.41
CA ARG A 136 -20.01 3.44 -21.49
C ARG A 136 -18.81 3.30 -20.54
N GLY A 137 -18.24 4.42 -20.16
CA GLY A 137 -17.20 4.47 -19.13
C GLY A 137 -17.76 4.20 -17.73
N SER A 138 -16.94 3.60 -16.88
CA SER A 138 -17.25 3.41 -15.46
C SER A 138 -16.65 4.54 -14.62
N GLU A 139 -17.38 4.98 -13.60
CA GLU A 139 -16.87 5.97 -12.65
C GLU A 139 -15.68 5.40 -11.86
N ILE A 140 -14.62 6.18 -11.81
CA ILE A 140 -13.42 5.87 -11.04
C ILE A 140 -13.14 6.97 -10.03
N MET A 141 -12.38 6.63 -9.00
CA MET A 141 -11.98 7.56 -7.97
C MET A 141 -10.56 7.25 -7.47
N PRO A 142 -9.87 8.24 -6.91
CA PRO A 142 -8.61 8.01 -6.22
C PRO A 142 -8.83 7.16 -4.96
N THR A 143 -7.81 6.42 -4.56
CA THR A 143 -7.84 5.63 -3.31
C THR A 143 -6.97 6.26 -2.25
N GLU A 144 -7.15 5.78 -1.02
CA GLU A 144 -6.16 5.96 0.03
C GLU A 144 -4.83 5.31 -0.34
N PRO A 145 -3.71 5.88 0.12
CA PRO A 145 -2.40 5.31 -0.14
C PRO A 145 -2.22 3.92 0.49
N TYR A 146 -1.64 3.00 -0.25
CA TYR A 146 -1.11 1.75 0.31
C TYR A 146 0.32 2.00 0.82
N LEU A 147 0.56 1.72 2.10
CA LEU A 147 1.85 1.97 2.75
C LEU A 147 2.84 0.84 2.56
N LEU A 148 2.36 -0.41 2.56
CA LEU A 148 3.14 -1.62 2.33
C LEU A 148 2.39 -2.55 1.37
N GLY A 149 3.13 -3.44 0.74
CA GLY A 149 2.58 -4.48 -0.12
C GLY A 149 3.10 -4.41 -1.55
N SER A 150 2.63 -5.34 -2.39
CA SER A 150 3.12 -5.55 -3.76
C SER A 150 3.13 -4.29 -4.63
N HIS A 151 2.21 -3.39 -4.38
CA HIS A 151 2.07 -2.17 -5.17
C HIS A 151 2.98 -1.04 -4.68
N SER A 152 3.37 -0.99 -3.41
CA SER A 152 4.33 0.00 -2.92
C SER A 152 5.75 -0.29 -3.41
N GLY A 153 6.14 -1.55 -3.49
CA GLY A 153 7.38 -2.03 -4.15
C GLY A 153 8.70 -1.43 -3.66
N CYS A 154 8.63 -0.32 -2.95
CA CYS A 154 9.80 0.42 -2.50
C CYS A 154 9.96 0.39 -0.99
N CYS A 155 8.87 0.54 -0.23
CA CYS A 155 8.91 0.56 1.23
C CYS A 155 8.84 -0.84 1.83
N GLY A 156 9.52 -1.05 2.94
CA GLY A 156 9.49 -2.32 3.64
C GLY A 156 10.68 -2.54 4.56
N ILE A 157 10.91 -3.80 4.89
CA ILE A 157 12.04 -4.19 5.73
C ILE A 157 13.32 -4.11 4.90
N TRP A 158 14.32 -3.43 5.44
CA TRP A 158 15.63 -3.37 4.81
C TRP A 158 16.30 -4.75 4.84
N ALA A 159 16.91 -5.14 3.73
CA ALA A 159 17.54 -6.44 3.56
C ALA A 159 18.89 -6.33 2.86
N SER A 160 19.82 -7.18 3.29
CA SER A 160 21.14 -7.27 2.71
C SER A 160 21.12 -7.62 1.22
N GLY A 161 21.95 -6.97 0.44
CA GLY A 161 22.30 -7.38 -0.91
C GLY A 161 23.15 -8.66 -0.95
N PRO A 162 23.53 -9.13 -2.16
CA PRO A 162 24.46 -10.25 -2.31
C PRO A 162 25.90 -9.85 -1.91
N ASP A 163 26.73 -10.86 -1.61
CA ASP A 163 28.16 -10.67 -1.34
C ASP A 163 28.96 -10.61 -2.65
N GLU A 164 28.70 -9.56 -3.41
CA GLU A 164 29.33 -9.30 -4.72
C GLU A 164 30.12 -7.99 -4.65
N GLU A 165 31.22 -7.89 -5.38
CA GLU A 165 32.12 -6.71 -5.36
C GLU A 165 31.41 -5.41 -5.80
N TRP A 166 30.45 -5.53 -6.73
CA TRP A 166 29.71 -4.38 -7.25
C TRP A 166 28.66 -3.84 -6.27
N VAL A 167 28.35 -4.59 -5.18
CA VAL A 167 27.41 -4.14 -4.14
C VAL A 167 28.20 -3.35 -3.10
N PRO A 168 27.86 -2.07 -2.84
CA PRO A 168 28.50 -1.28 -1.78
C PRO A 168 28.35 -1.94 -0.41
N GLU A 169 29.32 -1.75 0.47
CA GLU A 169 29.28 -2.34 1.82
C GLU A 169 28.09 -1.87 2.65
N ASP A 170 27.63 -0.65 2.47
CA ASP A 170 26.46 -0.10 3.16
C ASP A 170 25.15 -0.85 2.83
N TYR A 171 25.14 -1.66 1.76
CA TYR A 171 24.03 -2.51 1.37
C TYR A 171 24.23 -3.98 1.77
N LYS A 172 25.20 -4.27 2.63
CA LYS A 172 25.50 -5.63 3.11
C LYS A 172 25.37 -5.72 4.63
N VAL A 173 24.72 -6.78 5.10
CA VAL A 173 24.76 -7.18 6.51
C VAL A 173 25.74 -8.32 6.67
N ARG A 174 26.82 -8.08 7.41
CA ARG A 174 27.79 -9.12 7.74
C ARG A 174 27.42 -9.79 9.05
N ALA A 175 27.30 -11.11 8.99
CA ALA A 175 27.14 -11.93 10.19
C ALA A 175 28.44 -12.01 10.99
N GLU A 176 28.38 -12.58 12.20
CA GLU A 176 29.53 -12.75 13.10
C GLU A 176 30.72 -13.51 12.46
N ASN A 177 30.42 -14.40 11.52
CA ASN A 177 31.43 -15.16 10.73
C ASN A 177 31.99 -14.36 9.54
N GLY A 178 31.65 -13.08 9.41
CA GLY A 178 32.08 -12.20 8.32
C GLY A 178 31.38 -12.40 6.98
N LYS A 179 30.50 -13.40 6.86
CA LYS A 179 29.77 -13.69 5.62
C LYS A 179 28.53 -12.80 5.47
N VAL A 180 28.13 -12.59 4.23
CA VAL A 180 26.88 -11.89 3.86
C VAL A 180 25.88 -12.93 3.36
N TYR A 181 24.65 -12.83 3.86
CA TYR A 181 23.56 -13.68 3.44
C TYR A 181 22.47 -12.84 2.78
N ASN A 182 22.34 -13.01 1.47
CA ASN A 182 21.44 -12.22 0.66
C ASN A 182 20.00 -12.24 1.21
N ARG A 183 19.34 -11.10 1.28
CA ARG A 183 17.99 -10.89 1.87
C ARG A 183 17.90 -11.07 3.39
N MET A 184 19.00 -11.24 4.09
CA MET A 184 18.99 -11.20 5.55
C MET A 184 18.74 -9.75 6.02
N THR A 185 17.91 -9.58 7.03
CA THR A 185 17.63 -8.27 7.64
C THR A 185 18.76 -7.86 8.60
N THR A 186 18.66 -6.71 9.23
CA THR A 186 19.58 -6.30 10.30
C THR A 186 19.45 -7.15 11.57
N VAL A 187 18.46 -8.04 11.64
CA VAL A 187 18.31 -9.06 12.70
C VAL A 187 18.87 -10.37 12.19
N MET A 188 19.93 -10.86 12.84
CA MET A 188 20.57 -12.11 12.46
C MET A 188 19.59 -13.29 12.46
N GLY A 189 19.62 -14.08 11.39
CA GLY A 189 18.74 -15.23 11.23
C GLY A 189 17.29 -14.90 10.85
N LEU A 190 17.01 -13.64 10.51
CA LEU A 190 15.72 -13.19 9.99
C LEU A 190 15.87 -12.68 8.54
N TRP A 191 15.04 -13.19 7.64
CA TRP A 191 15.01 -12.80 6.23
C TRP A 191 13.70 -12.14 5.88
N THR A 192 13.74 -11.31 4.85
CA THR A 192 12.55 -10.77 4.20
C THR A 192 12.66 -10.97 2.70
N CYS A 193 11.52 -11.15 2.05
CA CYS A 193 11.43 -11.30 0.59
C CYS A 193 10.07 -10.83 0.10
N ALA A 194 9.93 -10.71 -1.21
CA ALA A 194 8.70 -10.31 -1.89
C ALA A 194 8.19 -8.94 -1.39
N ASP A 195 6.90 -8.83 -1.13
CA ASP A 195 6.25 -7.57 -0.74
C ASP A 195 6.73 -7.00 0.60
N GLY A 196 7.39 -7.81 1.43
CA GLY A 196 7.93 -7.37 2.71
C GLY A 196 9.29 -6.68 2.60
N VAL A 197 10.01 -6.82 1.48
CA VAL A 197 11.34 -6.23 1.32
C VAL A 197 11.25 -4.81 0.77
N GLY A 198 11.93 -3.88 1.41
CA GLY A 198 12.08 -2.52 0.92
C GLY A 198 13.02 -2.43 -0.28
N ALA A 199 12.73 -1.54 -1.21
CA ALA A 199 13.49 -1.32 -2.44
C ALA A 199 13.56 -2.54 -3.38
N SER A 200 12.53 -3.41 -3.37
CA SER A 200 12.42 -4.49 -4.33
C SER A 200 12.00 -3.96 -5.70
N GLY A 201 12.80 -4.23 -6.72
CA GLY A 201 12.43 -3.95 -8.11
C GLY A 201 11.40 -4.93 -8.68
N HIS A 202 11.14 -6.02 -7.98
CA HIS A 202 10.22 -7.07 -8.38
C HIS A 202 9.02 -7.15 -7.44
N LYS A 203 7.84 -7.16 -8.02
CA LYS A 203 6.57 -7.32 -7.32
C LYS A 203 5.71 -8.36 -8.04
N PHE A 204 4.54 -8.68 -7.46
CA PHE A 204 3.65 -9.74 -7.92
C PHE A 204 4.27 -11.15 -7.85
N SER A 205 3.64 -12.10 -8.50
CA SER A 205 3.97 -13.52 -8.37
C SER A 205 5.40 -13.85 -8.84
N SER A 206 5.80 -13.36 -10.00
CA SER A 206 7.14 -13.64 -10.57
C SER A 206 8.27 -13.08 -9.69
N GLY A 207 8.12 -11.84 -9.23
CA GLY A 207 9.08 -11.20 -8.34
C GLY A 207 9.13 -11.90 -6.99
N SER A 208 7.98 -12.26 -6.42
CA SER A 208 7.90 -12.99 -5.15
C SER A 208 8.59 -14.35 -5.21
N HIS A 209 8.43 -15.08 -6.33
CA HIS A 209 9.15 -16.33 -6.54
C HIS A 209 10.67 -16.13 -6.66
N ALA A 210 11.11 -15.11 -7.38
CA ALA A 210 12.54 -14.80 -7.51
C ALA A 210 13.16 -14.46 -6.15
N GLU A 211 12.53 -13.56 -5.40
CA GLU A 211 12.97 -13.14 -4.08
C GLU A 211 12.96 -14.31 -3.07
N GLY A 212 11.93 -15.14 -3.08
CA GLY A 212 11.84 -16.34 -2.23
C GLY A 212 12.95 -17.34 -2.51
N ARG A 213 13.32 -17.53 -3.80
CA ARG A 213 14.47 -18.39 -4.17
C ARG A 213 15.80 -17.83 -3.70
N ILE A 214 15.98 -16.50 -3.76
CA ILE A 214 17.20 -15.83 -3.30
C ILE A 214 17.32 -16.00 -1.79
N ALA A 215 16.28 -15.64 -1.04
CA ALA A 215 16.24 -15.77 0.41
C ALA A 215 16.41 -17.24 0.86
N GLY A 216 15.72 -18.18 0.23
CA GLY A 216 15.80 -19.60 0.56
C GLY A 216 17.21 -20.18 0.39
N LYS A 217 17.91 -19.82 -0.67
CA LYS A 217 19.32 -20.22 -0.86
C LYS A 217 20.24 -19.65 0.23
N ALA A 218 20.02 -18.39 0.61
CA ALA A 218 20.79 -17.74 1.66
C ALA A 218 20.50 -18.37 3.04
N MET A 219 19.24 -18.68 3.33
CA MET A 219 18.84 -19.39 4.56
C MET A 219 19.53 -20.74 4.68
N VAL A 220 19.55 -21.55 3.60
CA VAL A 220 20.23 -22.85 3.62
C VAL A 220 21.72 -22.69 3.91
N ARG A 221 22.40 -21.73 3.28
CA ARG A 221 23.81 -21.44 3.56
C ARG A 221 24.02 -21.05 5.01
N TRP A 222 23.16 -20.17 5.53
CA TRP A 222 23.26 -19.73 6.91
C TRP A 222 23.09 -20.89 7.90
N VAL A 223 22.11 -21.76 7.70
CA VAL A 223 21.89 -22.95 8.54
C VAL A 223 23.10 -23.89 8.51
N VAL A 224 23.71 -24.12 7.34
CA VAL A 224 24.92 -24.93 7.23
C VAL A 224 26.09 -24.30 7.96
N ASP A 225 26.27 -23.00 7.83
CA ASP A 225 27.36 -22.26 8.49
C ASP A 225 27.15 -22.14 10.01
N HIS A 226 25.90 -22.21 10.48
CA HIS A 226 25.51 -22.06 11.89
C HIS A 226 24.82 -23.32 12.45
N LYS A 227 25.27 -24.51 12.02
CA LYS A 227 24.69 -25.81 12.44
C LYS A 227 24.62 -26.02 13.95
N ASP A 228 25.51 -25.38 14.69
CA ASP A 228 25.56 -25.46 16.14
C ASP A 228 24.79 -24.33 16.85
N PHE A 229 24.17 -23.42 16.07
CA PHE A 229 23.35 -22.35 16.60
C PHE A 229 22.08 -22.90 17.26
N LYS A 230 21.90 -22.57 18.52
CA LYS A 230 20.70 -22.91 19.28
C LYS A 230 19.97 -21.62 19.64
N PRO A 231 18.82 -21.32 18.99
CA PRO A 231 18.05 -20.13 19.34
C PRO A 231 17.59 -20.23 20.79
N ALA A 232 17.76 -19.15 21.54
CA ALA A 232 17.29 -19.05 22.90
C ALA A 232 16.36 -17.84 23.03
N LEU A 233 15.20 -18.05 23.63
CA LEU A 233 14.31 -16.97 23.98
C LEU A 233 14.89 -16.20 25.17
N LYS A 234 14.96 -14.86 25.05
CA LYS A 234 15.35 -13.97 26.16
C LYS A 234 14.27 -13.85 27.24
N VAL A 235 13.05 -14.25 26.91
CA VAL A 235 11.87 -14.23 27.77
C VAL A 235 11.23 -15.60 27.83
N LYS A 236 10.46 -15.89 28.88
CA LYS A 236 9.75 -17.17 28.99
C LYS A 236 8.65 -17.26 27.93
N ALA A 237 8.52 -18.41 27.29
CA ALA A 237 7.47 -18.64 26.30
C ALA A 237 6.05 -18.37 26.86
N ALA A 238 5.82 -18.68 28.14
CA ALA A 238 4.55 -18.42 28.82
C ALA A 238 4.20 -16.92 28.88
N ASP A 239 5.21 -16.03 29.01
CA ASP A 239 4.98 -14.58 29.04
C ASP A 239 4.62 -14.08 27.65
N LEU A 240 5.24 -14.62 26.59
CA LEU A 240 4.87 -14.32 25.21
C LEU A 240 3.44 -14.77 24.88
N VAL A 241 3.06 -15.96 25.31
CA VAL A 241 1.68 -16.47 25.14
C VAL A 241 0.69 -15.55 25.84
N LYS A 242 0.99 -15.13 27.08
CA LYS A 242 0.15 -14.18 27.83
C LYS A 242 0.00 -12.84 27.10
N GLU A 243 1.08 -12.32 26.54
CA GLU A 243 1.06 -11.10 25.74
C GLU A 243 0.18 -11.25 24.49
N ILE A 244 0.35 -12.37 23.75
CA ILE A 244 -0.47 -12.65 22.55
C ILE A 244 -1.95 -12.69 22.88
N TYR A 245 -2.33 -13.29 23.99
CA TYR A 245 -3.74 -13.40 24.41
C TYR A 245 -4.24 -12.21 25.23
N GLN A 246 -3.45 -11.15 25.42
CA GLN A 246 -3.87 -9.98 26.21
C GLN A 246 -5.22 -9.40 25.77
N PRO A 247 -5.52 -9.22 24.47
CA PRO A 247 -6.84 -8.70 24.06
C PRO A 247 -8.00 -9.61 24.44
N TRP A 248 -7.79 -10.92 24.47
CA TRP A 248 -8.78 -11.88 24.96
C TRP A 248 -9.04 -11.69 26.46
N TYR A 249 -8.00 -11.60 27.26
CA TYR A 249 -8.14 -11.38 28.70
C TYR A 249 -8.80 -10.05 29.02
N THR A 250 -8.51 -9.01 28.24
CA THR A 250 -9.17 -7.71 28.37
C THR A 250 -10.68 -7.85 28.15
N PHE A 251 -11.11 -8.55 27.11
CA PHE A 251 -12.53 -8.80 26.87
C PHE A 251 -13.16 -9.61 28.01
N GLU A 252 -12.56 -10.73 28.40
CA GLU A 252 -13.09 -11.57 29.47
C GLU A 252 -13.24 -10.82 30.80
N GLN A 253 -12.32 -9.93 31.10
CA GLN A 253 -12.37 -9.10 32.31
C GLN A 253 -13.52 -8.11 32.29
N PHE A 254 -13.80 -7.50 31.16
CA PHE A 254 -14.72 -6.35 31.07
C PHE A 254 -16.02 -6.62 30.31
N LYS A 255 -16.23 -7.84 29.78
CA LYS A 255 -17.43 -8.17 28.99
C LYS A 255 -18.76 -7.93 29.72
N LYS A 256 -18.76 -8.01 31.05
CA LYS A 256 -19.95 -7.78 31.88
C LYS A 256 -20.15 -6.30 32.25
N ALA A 257 -19.18 -5.44 31.97
CA ALA A 257 -19.22 -4.02 32.39
C ALA A 257 -20.08 -3.14 31.48
N SER A 258 -20.46 -3.64 30.29
CA SER A 258 -21.33 -2.96 29.34
C SER A 258 -22.14 -3.95 28.54
N THR A 259 -23.37 -3.57 28.18
CA THR A 259 -24.23 -4.34 27.27
C THR A 259 -23.97 -4.03 25.81
N ALA A 260 -23.26 -2.94 25.53
CA ALA A 260 -22.94 -2.47 24.18
C ALA A 260 -21.40 -2.52 23.99
N PRO A 261 -20.85 -3.58 23.38
CA PRO A 261 -19.40 -3.73 23.20
C PRO A 261 -18.74 -2.55 22.48
N GLU A 262 -19.44 -1.92 21.57
CA GLU A 262 -18.95 -0.82 20.73
C GLU A 262 -18.68 0.46 21.53
N ILE A 263 -19.31 0.62 22.66
CA ILE A 263 -19.21 1.80 23.52
C ILE A 263 -18.74 1.49 24.94
N ASN A 264 -18.15 0.33 25.15
CA ASN A 264 -17.60 -0.03 26.47
C ASN A 264 -16.38 0.87 26.79
N PRO A 265 -16.39 1.61 27.91
CA PRO A 265 -15.29 2.49 28.27
C PRO A 265 -14.01 1.76 28.71
N ASN A 266 -14.12 0.45 29.02
CA ASN A 266 -13.03 -0.35 29.55
C ASN A 266 -12.20 -1.05 28.46
N TYR A 267 -12.73 -1.13 27.24
CA TYR A 267 -12.00 -1.73 26.13
C TYR A 267 -12.36 -1.11 24.78
N ILE A 268 -11.52 -1.37 23.78
CA ILE A 268 -11.69 -0.89 22.42
C ILE A 268 -11.75 -2.10 21.47
N THR A 269 -12.74 -2.13 20.58
CA THR A 269 -12.82 -3.16 19.54
C THR A 269 -11.75 -2.91 18.45
N PRO A 270 -11.21 -3.96 17.81
CA PRO A 270 -10.24 -3.79 16.73
C PRO A 270 -10.80 -2.96 15.56
N LYS A 271 -12.11 -3.04 15.29
CA LYS A 271 -12.79 -2.24 14.28
C LYS A 271 -12.75 -0.74 14.60
N ASN A 272 -13.10 -0.36 15.84
CA ASN A 272 -13.07 1.03 16.26
C ASN A 272 -11.65 1.60 16.25
N PHE A 273 -10.68 0.81 16.67
CA PHE A 273 -9.27 1.19 16.62
C PHE A 273 -8.81 1.41 15.17
N MET A 274 -9.14 0.49 14.27
CA MET A 274 -8.83 0.59 12.85
C MET A 274 -9.40 1.88 12.24
N MET A 275 -10.67 2.20 12.51
CA MET A 275 -11.31 3.41 11.98
C MET A 275 -10.60 4.69 12.45
N ARG A 276 -10.18 4.74 13.71
CA ARG A 276 -9.42 5.87 14.25
C ARG A 276 -8.03 5.97 13.59
N LEU A 277 -7.36 4.85 13.41
CA LEU A 277 -6.04 4.80 12.81
C LEU A 277 -6.06 5.22 11.34
N THR A 278 -7.01 4.69 10.55
CA THR A 278 -7.17 5.06 9.15
C THR A 278 -7.52 6.54 8.99
N LYS A 279 -8.39 7.07 9.84
CA LYS A 279 -8.71 8.51 9.84
C LYS A 279 -7.48 9.36 10.19
N CYS A 280 -6.72 8.96 11.20
CA CYS A 280 -5.48 9.65 11.56
C CYS A 280 -4.48 9.66 10.40
N THR A 281 -4.33 8.53 9.70
CA THR A 281 -3.42 8.41 8.55
C THR A 281 -3.90 9.30 7.39
N ASP A 282 -5.19 9.29 7.10
CA ASP A 282 -5.76 10.09 6.01
C ASP A 282 -5.59 11.60 6.26
N GLU A 283 -5.95 12.07 7.44
CA GLU A 283 -5.97 13.50 7.75
C GLU A 283 -4.57 14.08 8.04
N TYR A 284 -3.64 13.29 8.57
CA TYR A 284 -2.35 13.80 9.04
C TYR A 284 -1.14 13.17 8.34
N GLY A 285 -1.29 12.00 7.76
CA GLY A 285 -0.24 11.30 7.02
C GLY A 285 -0.24 11.54 5.51
N GLY A 286 -1.07 12.45 5.00
CA GLY A 286 -1.16 12.76 3.58
C GLY A 286 -2.02 11.77 2.79
N GLY A 287 -3.25 11.54 3.23
CA GLY A 287 -4.25 10.75 2.52
C GLY A 287 -5.08 11.56 1.53
N CYS A 288 -6.19 10.99 1.06
CA CYS A 288 -7.09 11.64 0.09
C CYS A 288 -7.68 12.95 0.61
N SER A 289 -8.00 13.01 1.91
CA SER A 289 -8.62 14.22 2.52
C SER A 289 -7.74 15.46 2.39
N THR A 290 -6.43 15.28 2.30
CA THR A 290 -5.44 16.35 2.18
C THR A 290 -4.77 16.39 0.81
N LEU A 291 -5.37 15.82 -0.23
CA LEU A 291 -4.80 15.75 -1.59
C LEU A 291 -3.42 15.04 -1.62
N TYR A 292 -3.18 14.08 -0.73
CA TYR A 292 -1.91 13.39 -0.52
C TYR A 292 -0.77 14.29 -0.02
N MET A 293 -1.10 15.47 0.46
CA MET A 293 -0.15 16.43 1.02
C MET A 293 -0.16 16.37 2.54
N THR A 294 0.91 16.83 3.16
CA THR A 294 0.98 17.00 4.61
C THR A 294 1.83 18.20 4.97
N SER A 295 1.87 18.54 6.23
CA SER A 295 2.72 19.62 6.74
C SER A 295 3.29 19.24 8.10
N LYS A 296 4.31 19.94 8.54
CA LYS A 296 4.89 19.74 9.87
C LYS A 296 3.85 19.87 11.00
N ALA A 297 2.91 20.79 10.86
CA ALA A 297 1.84 20.98 11.85
C ALA A 297 0.88 19.79 11.86
N LEU A 298 0.47 19.30 10.69
CA LEU A 298 -0.37 18.09 10.56
C LEU A 298 0.34 16.87 11.11
N LEU A 299 1.59 16.65 10.74
CA LEU A 299 2.39 15.51 11.24
C LEU A 299 2.52 15.55 12.77
N ASN A 300 2.78 16.71 13.37
CA ASN A 300 2.86 16.84 14.83
C ASN A 300 1.54 16.47 15.51
N THR A 301 0.40 16.91 14.95
CA THR A 301 -0.91 16.51 15.45
C THR A 301 -1.14 15.01 15.30
N GLY A 302 -0.76 14.45 14.16
CA GLY A 302 -0.83 13.02 13.92
C GLY A 302 0.01 12.21 14.91
N PHE A 303 1.26 12.61 15.18
CA PHE A 303 2.11 11.96 16.19
C PHE A 303 1.51 12.02 17.60
N TRP A 304 0.90 13.14 17.99
CA TRP A 304 0.20 13.23 19.25
C TRP A 304 -0.98 12.25 19.31
N LEU A 305 -1.79 12.15 18.26
CA LEU A 305 -2.90 11.19 18.16
C LEU A 305 -2.39 9.74 18.19
N LEU A 306 -1.30 9.42 17.48
CA LEU A 306 -0.70 8.09 17.50
C LEU A 306 -0.19 7.73 18.90
N GLY A 307 0.39 8.69 19.64
CA GLY A 307 0.79 8.46 21.04
C GLY A 307 -0.39 8.09 21.94
N MET A 308 -1.55 8.75 21.77
CA MET A 308 -2.78 8.36 22.48
C MET A 308 -3.26 6.97 22.06
N MET A 309 -3.15 6.63 20.78
CA MET A 309 -3.53 5.31 20.27
C MET A 309 -2.59 4.21 20.74
N GLU A 310 -1.32 4.49 20.98
CA GLU A 310 -0.38 3.54 21.61
C GLU A 310 -0.85 3.15 23.02
N GLU A 311 -1.29 4.12 23.82
CA GLU A 311 -1.88 3.84 25.13
C GLU A 311 -3.21 3.07 25.01
N ASP A 312 -4.06 3.48 24.07
CA ASP A 312 -5.34 2.80 23.84
C ASP A 312 -5.18 1.38 23.27
N SER A 313 -4.08 1.09 22.58
CA SER A 313 -3.81 -0.25 22.07
C SER A 313 -3.78 -1.31 23.17
N LYS A 314 -3.39 -0.93 24.40
CA LYS A 314 -3.42 -1.79 25.58
C LYS A 314 -4.84 -2.19 26.02
N LYS A 315 -5.86 -1.47 25.54
CA LYS A 315 -7.28 -1.72 25.79
C LYS A 315 -7.97 -2.50 24.68
N LEU A 316 -7.23 -2.91 23.63
CA LEU A 316 -7.80 -3.74 22.58
C LEU A 316 -8.37 -5.03 23.18
N ALA A 317 -9.58 -5.39 22.75
CA ALA A 317 -10.29 -6.56 23.25
C ALA A 317 -10.77 -7.45 22.09
N ALA A 318 -10.62 -8.75 22.27
CA ALA A 318 -11.02 -9.77 21.33
C ALA A 318 -12.08 -10.69 21.91
N ARG A 319 -13.24 -10.80 21.27
CA ARG A 319 -14.36 -11.66 21.66
C ARG A 319 -14.17 -13.11 21.18
N ASP A 320 -13.36 -13.28 20.15
CA ASP A 320 -13.06 -14.57 19.54
C ASP A 320 -11.66 -14.56 18.89
N LEU A 321 -11.24 -15.69 18.34
CA LEU A 321 -9.93 -15.84 17.71
C LEU A 321 -9.78 -14.95 16.45
N HIS A 322 -10.85 -14.70 15.71
CA HIS A 322 -10.81 -13.80 14.56
C HIS A 322 -10.52 -12.37 15.00
N GLU A 323 -11.19 -11.88 16.03
CA GLU A 323 -10.91 -10.56 16.59
C GLU A 323 -9.53 -10.48 17.26
N LEU A 324 -9.02 -11.57 17.84
CA LEU A 324 -7.66 -11.61 18.36
C LEU A 324 -6.63 -11.36 17.25
N MET A 325 -6.79 -12.00 16.10
CA MET A 325 -5.96 -11.72 14.92
C MET A 325 -6.10 -10.29 14.47
N ARG A 326 -7.33 -9.74 14.46
CA ARG A 326 -7.58 -8.33 14.12
C ARG A 326 -6.92 -7.36 15.10
N CYS A 327 -6.86 -7.66 16.38
CA CYS A 327 -6.12 -6.85 17.35
C CYS A 327 -4.63 -6.80 16.99
N TRP A 328 -4.04 -7.93 16.67
CA TRP A 328 -2.63 -8.00 16.27
C TRP A 328 -2.36 -7.25 14.95
N GLU A 329 -3.27 -7.32 13.98
CA GLU A 329 -3.20 -6.47 12.79
C GLU A 329 -3.16 -4.98 13.15
N GLN A 330 -3.93 -4.53 14.15
CA GLN A 330 -3.92 -3.12 14.56
C GLN A 330 -2.60 -2.71 15.21
N PHE A 331 -1.96 -3.58 16.00
CA PHE A 331 -0.62 -3.30 16.52
C PHE A 331 0.39 -3.09 15.38
N HIS A 332 0.41 -3.97 14.39
CA HIS A 332 1.29 -3.81 13.23
C HIS A 332 0.99 -2.55 12.43
N ARG A 333 -0.28 -2.27 12.16
CA ARG A 333 -0.71 -1.07 11.43
C ARG A 333 -0.32 0.22 12.15
N LEU A 334 -0.48 0.27 13.45
CA LEU A 334 -0.09 1.42 14.28
C LEU A 334 1.40 1.75 14.11
N TRP A 335 2.25 0.74 14.21
CA TRP A 335 3.70 0.92 14.02
C TRP A 335 4.06 1.26 12.58
N THR A 336 3.40 0.65 11.60
CA THR A 336 3.61 0.98 10.18
C THR A 336 3.29 2.45 9.89
N VAL A 337 2.14 2.94 10.38
CA VAL A 337 1.74 4.35 10.21
C VAL A 337 2.72 5.28 10.90
N ARG A 338 3.16 4.94 12.11
CA ARG A 338 4.14 5.75 12.84
C ARG A 338 5.45 5.86 12.07
N LEU A 339 5.99 4.75 11.59
CA LEU A 339 7.21 4.71 10.79
C LEU A 339 7.05 5.50 9.48
N HIS A 340 5.93 5.33 8.79
CA HIS A 340 5.61 6.10 7.60
C HIS A 340 5.65 7.61 7.86
N MET A 341 4.95 8.09 8.90
CA MET A 341 4.94 9.51 9.24
C MET A 341 6.31 10.01 9.71
N GLN A 342 7.12 9.19 10.39
CA GLN A 342 8.48 9.54 10.78
C GLN A 342 9.40 9.71 9.56
N HIS A 343 9.31 8.82 8.58
CA HIS A 343 10.06 8.94 7.32
C HIS A 343 9.63 10.19 6.54
N ILE A 344 8.33 10.44 6.41
CA ILE A 344 7.85 11.69 5.81
C ILE A 344 8.43 12.91 6.54
N ALA A 345 8.40 12.93 7.87
CA ALA A 345 8.90 14.05 8.66
C ALA A 345 10.41 14.28 8.47
N ALA A 346 11.18 13.21 8.24
CA ALA A 346 12.63 13.29 7.98
C ALA A 346 12.94 13.79 6.57
N ASP A 347 12.16 13.34 5.56
CA ASP A 347 12.45 13.53 4.14
C ASP A 347 11.54 14.56 3.45
N THR A 348 10.64 15.20 4.21
CA THR A 348 9.70 16.17 3.64
C THR A 348 10.41 17.32 2.95
N GLN A 349 10.13 17.49 1.67
CA GLN A 349 10.50 18.64 0.88
C GLN A 349 9.28 19.54 0.68
N PRO A 350 9.45 20.87 0.61
CA PRO A 350 8.36 21.76 0.25
C PRO A 350 7.74 21.35 -1.09
N SER A 351 6.43 21.50 -1.24
CA SER A 351 5.78 21.30 -2.54
C SER A 351 6.48 22.14 -3.60
N PRO A 352 6.69 21.59 -4.80
CA PRO A 352 7.17 22.39 -5.92
C PRO A 352 6.12 23.38 -6.45
N ASP A 353 4.84 23.16 -6.12
CA ASP A 353 3.76 24.09 -6.45
C ASP A 353 3.59 25.12 -5.31
N PRO A 354 3.88 26.42 -5.56
CA PRO A 354 3.78 27.47 -4.53
C PRO A 354 2.34 27.72 -4.06
N ALA A 355 1.33 27.19 -4.77
CA ALA A 355 -0.07 27.29 -4.37
C ALA A 355 -0.51 26.21 -3.38
N GLU A 356 0.34 25.27 -3.08
CA GLU A 356 0.17 24.17 -2.12
C GLU A 356 1.07 24.37 -0.89
#